data_8ebc5a7b50e2bdf421c977e1c2f942da
#
_entry.id   8ebc5a7b50e2bdf421c977e1c2f942da
#
_cell.length_a   1.000
_cell.length_b   1.000
_cell.length_c   1.000
_cell.angle_alpha   90.00
_cell.angle_beta   90.00
_cell.angle_gamma   90.00
#
_symmetry.space_group_name_H-M   'P 1'
#
loop_
_entity.id
_entity.type
_entity.pdbx_description
1 polymer ?
#
loop_
_entity_poly.entity_id
_entity_poly.type
_entity_poly.pdbx_seq_one_letter_code
_entity_poly.pdbx_strand_id
1 'polypeptide(L)'
;MKNKVYIDTNIFLYAMLHHPEFGNACEEIVRDIGKMLFLSTGSNLVAMEILGVLSKIDPNKARKAANDYYKLSLEELVIDPTVIDFAGAINEVVNIRYDAIHAAVMIMNDVNTIITNDIDNWKKLSTHFKEIIPIIIDKSLSFVGSQMNVITPKNYKKWKETIMTTTNLI
;
A
#
# COMPACT_ATOMS: atom_id res chain seq x y z
N MET A 1 16.07 -4.85 10.70
CA MET A 1 14.76 -4.21 10.89
C MET A 1 13.74 -4.89 9.96
N LYS A 2 12.52 -5.21 10.43
CA LYS A 2 11.46 -5.71 9.53
C LYS A 2 11.10 -4.59 8.55
N ASN A 3 11.13 -4.87 7.25
CA ASN A 3 10.74 -3.90 6.23
C ASN A 3 9.25 -3.56 6.37
N LYS A 4 8.93 -2.28 6.36
CA LYS A 4 7.55 -1.81 6.30
C LYS A 4 6.96 -2.09 4.92
N VAL A 5 5.71 -2.54 4.91
CA VAL A 5 4.99 -2.92 3.68
C VAL A 5 3.63 -2.25 3.67
N TYR A 6 3.38 -1.41 2.68
CA TYR A 6 2.09 -0.77 2.49
C TYR A 6 1.11 -1.71 1.81
N ILE A 7 -0.13 -1.73 2.28
CA ILE A 7 -1.18 -2.59 1.75
C ILE A 7 -2.20 -1.72 1.03
N ASP A 8 -2.30 -1.94 -0.27
CA ASP A 8 -3.23 -1.21 -1.13
C ASP A 8 -4.69 -1.66 -0.90
N THR A 9 -5.62 -0.76 -1.15
CA THR A 9 -7.06 -0.94 -0.99
C THR A 9 -7.60 -2.15 -1.74
N ASN A 10 -7.10 -2.42 -2.96
CA ASN A 10 -7.58 -3.54 -3.77
C ASN A 10 -7.35 -4.90 -3.10
N ILE A 11 -6.34 -5.05 -2.25
CA ILE A 11 -6.10 -6.29 -1.49
C ILE A 11 -7.26 -6.57 -0.52
N PHE A 12 -7.70 -5.57 0.22
CA PHE A 12 -8.83 -5.70 1.14
C PHE A 12 -10.13 -5.92 0.39
N LEU A 13 -10.38 -5.17 -0.69
CA LEU A 13 -11.58 -5.32 -1.51
C LEU A 13 -11.68 -6.72 -2.15
N TYR A 14 -10.58 -7.25 -2.68
CA TYR A 14 -10.56 -8.58 -3.29
C TYR A 14 -10.77 -9.70 -2.26
N ALA A 15 -10.22 -9.54 -1.05
CA ALA A 15 -10.49 -10.47 0.04
C ALA A 15 -11.96 -10.42 0.46
N MET A 16 -12.53 -9.22 0.69
CA MET A 16 -13.89 -9.03 1.17
C MET A 16 -14.95 -9.45 0.14
N LEU A 17 -14.68 -9.24 -1.14
CA LEU A 17 -15.61 -9.56 -2.24
C LEU A 17 -15.38 -10.96 -2.82
N HIS A 18 -14.47 -11.75 -2.25
CA HIS A 18 -14.09 -13.08 -2.74
C HIS A 18 -13.78 -13.09 -4.23
N HIS A 19 -12.87 -12.16 -4.66
CA HIS A 19 -12.52 -12.02 -6.07
C HIS A 19 -12.13 -13.37 -6.68
N PRO A 20 -12.70 -13.79 -7.83
CA PRO A 20 -12.58 -15.16 -8.34
C PRO A 20 -11.13 -15.58 -8.61
N GLU A 21 -10.26 -14.67 -9.01
CA GLU A 21 -8.85 -14.96 -9.30
C GLU A 21 -7.92 -14.69 -8.10
N PHE A 22 -8.15 -13.59 -7.38
CA PHE A 22 -7.21 -13.09 -6.38
C PHE A 22 -7.70 -13.20 -4.94
N GLY A 23 -8.99 -13.50 -4.72
CA GLY A 23 -9.61 -13.49 -3.40
C GLY A 23 -8.86 -14.33 -2.37
N ASN A 24 -8.55 -15.59 -2.70
CA ASN A 24 -7.84 -16.50 -1.79
C ASN A 24 -6.44 -15.97 -1.39
N ALA A 25 -5.69 -15.43 -2.36
CA ALA A 25 -4.37 -14.87 -2.07
C ALA A 25 -4.48 -13.58 -1.23
N CYS A 26 -5.48 -12.74 -1.49
CA CYS A 26 -5.74 -11.54 -0.72
C CYS A 26 -6.21 -11.87 0.71
N GLU A 27 -7.04 -12.89 0.90
CA GLU A 27 -7.42 -13.39 2.22
C GLU A 27 -6.21 -13.92 3.02
N GLU A 28 -5.27 -14.61 2.34
CA GLU A 28 -4.01 -15.03 2.96
C GLU A 28 -3.20 -13.83 3.42
N ILE A 29 -3.06 -12.78 2.58
CA ILE A 29 -2.36 -11.54 2.92
C ILE A 29 -2.98 -10.90 4.18
N VAL A 30 -4.31 -10.72 4.19
CA VAL A 30 -5.03 -10.12 5.33
C VAL A 30 -4.85 -10.96 6.60
N ARG A 31 -4.87 -12.28 6.50
CA ARG A 31 -4.59 -13.18 7.62
C ARG A 31 -3.17 -13.04 8.15
N ASP A 32 -2.20 -12.88 7.26
CA ASP A 32 -0.79 -12.72 7.62
C ASP A 32 -0.50 -11.35 8.26
N ILE A 33 -1.23 -10.31 7.87
CA ILE A 33 -1.28 -9.01 8.58
C ILE A 33 -1.72 -9.24 10.03
N GLY A 34 -2.84 -9.95 10.25
CA GLY A 34 -3.34 -10.26 11.59
C GLY A 34 -2.37 -11.09 12.44
N LYS A 35 -1.49 -11.88 11.82
CA LYS A 35 -0.42 -12.63 12.49
C LYS A 35 0.87 -11.83 12.66
N MET A 36 0.93 -10.58 12.19
CA MET A 36 2.11 -9.72 12.22
C MET A 36 3.37 -10.40 11.62
N LEU A 37 3.21 -11.13 10.51
CA LEU A 37 4.33 -11.79 9.83
C LEU A 37 5.34 -10.79 9.26
N PHE A 38 4.89 -9.61 8.92
CA PHE A 38 5.69 -8.46 8.48
C PHE A 38 5.13 -7.18 9.10
N LEU A 39 5.87 -6.08 9.02
CA LEU A 39 5.40 -4.79 9.51
C LEU A 39 4.49 -4.16 8.45
N SER A 40 3.18 -4.33 8.62
CA SER A 40 2.17 -3.84 7.69
C SER A 40 1.85 -2.37 7.97
N THR A 41 1.73 -1.57 6.92
CA THR A 41 1.29 -0.18 6.99
C THR A 41 0.09 0.03 6.08
N GLY A 42 -0.72 1.01 6.40
CA GLY A 42 -1.83 1.49 5.58
C GLY A 42 -2.12 2.95 5.89
N SER A 43 -3.20 3.50 5.39
CA SER A 43 -3.61 4.88 5.68
C SER A 43 -5.12 5.01 5.77
N ASN A 44 -5.61 6.12 6.28
CA ASN A 44 -7.03 6.44 6.30
C ASN A 44 -7.64 6.51 4.89
N LEU A 45 -6.84 6.79 3.84
CA LEU A 45 -7.31 6.74 2.45
C LEU A 45 -7.83 5.34 2.09
N VAL A 46 -7.15 4.28 2.52
CA VAL A 46 -7.59 2.89 2.30
C VAL A 46 -8.99 2.66 2.89
N ALA A 47 -9.23 3.11 4.12
CA ALA A 47 -10.55 3.00 4.75
C ALA A 47 -11.63 3.80 4.00
N MET A 48 -11.29 5.01 3.51
CA MET A 48 -12.18 5.85 2.72
C MET A 48 -12.55 5.18 1.39
N GLU A 49 -11.59 4.59 0.70
CA GLU A 49 -11.80 3.88 -0.56
C GLU A 49 -12.63 2.60 -0.35
N ILE A 50 -12.35 1.81 0.69
CA ILE A 50 -13.18 0.66 1.09
C ILE A 50 -14.63 1.11 1.28
N LEU A 51 -14.84 2.17 2.07
CA LEU A 51 -16.18 2.72 2.31
C LEU A 51 -16.83 3.16 1.00
N GLY A 52 -16.11 3.92 0.16
CA GLY A 52 -16.64 4.45 -1.10
C GLY A 52 -17.03 3.36 -2.11
N VAL A 53 -16.20 2.34 -2.26
CA VAL A 53 -16.46 1.24 -3.21
C VAL A 53 -17.61 0.35 -2.71
N LEU A 54 -17.56 -0.10 -1.46
CA LEU A 54 -18.56 -1.02 -0.93
C LEU A 54 -19.91 -0.36 -0.69
N SER A 55 -19.98 0.96 -0.45
CA SER A 55 -21.25 1.70 -0.31
C SER A 55 -22.13 1.64 -1.54
N LYS A 56 -21.54 1.43 -2.73
CA LYS A 56 -22.29 1.22 -3.97
C LYS A 56 -22.98 -0.15 -4.02
N ILE A 57 -22.56 -1.09 -3.18
CA ILE A 57 -23.09 -2.46 -3.12
C ILE A 57 -24.02 -2.59 -1.90
N ASP A 58 -23.52 -2.27 -0.72
CA ASP A 58 -24.23 -2.36 0.55
C ASP A 58 -23.63 -1.37 1.56
N PRO A 59 -24.32 -0.24 1.86
CA PRO A 59 -23.81 0.78 2.77
C PRO A 59 -23.55 0.28 4.20
N ASN A 60 -24.34 -0.69 4.70
CA ASN A 60 -24.15 -1.23 6.04
C ASN A 60 -22.88 -2.09 6.11
N LYS A 61 -22.67 -2.94 5.11
CA LYS A 61 -21.44 -3.73 5.00
C LYS A 61 -20.21 -2.84 4.78
N ALA A 62 -20.34 -1.77 3.98
CA ALA A 62 -19.27 -0.80 3.75
C ALA A 62 -18.80 -0.15 5.05
N ARG A 63 -19.74 0.33 5.88
CA ARG A 63 -19.42 0.89 7.21
C ARG A 63 -18.70 -0.11 8.10
N LYS A 64 -19.21 -1.34 8.15
CA LYS A 64 -18.58 -2.41 8.93
C LYS A 64 -17.15 -2.69 8.43
N ALA A 65 -16.97 -2.84 7.13
CA ALA A 65 -15.66 -3.12 6.51
C ALA A 65 -14.61 -2.02 6.79
N ALA A 66 -15.00 -0.74 6.65
CA ALA A 66 -14.13 0.37 6.99
C ALA A 66 -13.73 0.39 8.48
N ASN A 67 -14.67 0.07 9.38
CA ASN A 67 -14.38 -0.05 10.82
C ASN A 67 -13.50 -1.26 11.12
N ASP A 68 -13.68 -2.39 10.43
CA ASP A 68 -12.87 -3.59 10.63
C ASP A 68 -11.44 -3.40 10.12
N TYR A 69 -11.23 -2.56 9.09
CA TYR A 69 -9.89 -2.17 8.63
C TYR A 69 -9.05 -1.57 9.78
N TYR A 70 -9.61 -0.65 10.58
CA TYR A 70 -8.90 -0.04 11.71
C TYR A 70 -8.61 -0.99 12.88
N LYS A 71 -9.18 -2.20 12.86
CA LYS A 71 -8.89 -3.25 13.86
C LYS A 71 -7.74 -4.16 13.45
N LEU A 72 -7.27 -4.03 12.21
CA LEU A 72 -6.11 -4.78 11.74
C LEU A 72 -4.83 -4.28 12.41
N SER A 73 -3.85 -5.16 12.55
CA SER A 73 -2.52 -4.83 13.08
C SER A 73 -1.67 -4.08 12.05
N LEU A 74 -2.13 -2.88 11.66
CA LEU A 74 -1.47 -2.00 10.71
C LEU A 74 -0.93 -0.75 11.42
N GLU A 75 0.28 -0.32 11.06
CA GLU A 75 0.73 1.03 11.37
C GLU A 75 0.01 2.01 10.42
N GLU A 76 -0.80 2.92 10.97
CA GLU A 76 -1.54 3.89 10.18
C GLU A 76 -0.65 5.08 9.83
N LEU A 77 -0.47 5.31 8.52
CA LEU A 77 0.24 6.46 7.99
C LEU A 77 -0.75 7.61 7.78
N VAL A 78 -0.42 8.78 8.33
CA VAL A 78 -1.30 9.95 8.30
C VAL A 78 -1.17 10.68 6.96
N ILE A 79 -2.31 10.98 6.33
CA ILE A 79 -2.39 11.84 5.16
C ILE A 79 -2.79 13.24 5.64
N ASP A 80 -1.82 14.14 5.61
CA ASP A 80 -1.94 15.54 5.94
C ASP A 80 -1.80 16.42 4.68
N PRO A 81 -1.93 17.76 4.78
CA PRO A 81 -1.75 18.65 3.64
C PRO A 81 -0.39 18.53 2.95
N THR A 82 0.69 18.17 3.68
CA THR A 82 2.03 18.00 3.11
C THR A 82 2.09 16.78 2.20
N VAL A 83 1.42 15.68 2.58
CA VAL A 83 1.27 14.49 1.74
C VAL A 83 0.53 14.83 0.45
N ILE A 84 -0.54 15.62 0.53
CA ILE A 84 -1.33 16.03 -0.63
C ILE A 84 -0.51 16.91 -1.58
N ASP A 85 0.23 17.87 -1.04
CA ASP A 85 1.14 18.72 -1.82
C ASP A 85 2.21 17.89 -2.54
N PHE A 86 2.83 16.95 -1.84
CA PHE A 86 3.82 16.06 -2.44
C PHE A 86 3.21 15.11 -3.49
N ALA A 87 2.00 14.60 -3.27
CA ALA A 87 1.27 13.81 -4.26
C ALA A 87 0.98 14.64 -5.52
N GLY A 88 0.68 15.93 -5.38
CA GLY A 88 0.57 16.88 -6.48
C GLY A 88 1.86 16.95 -7.29
N ALA A 89 3.00 17.15 -6.63
CA ALA A 89 4.32 17.19 -7.28
C ALA A 89 4.68 15.86 -7.99
N ILE A 90 4.32 14.71 -7.40
CA ILE A 90 4.47 13.40 -8.07
C ILE A 90 3.63 13.36 -9.35
N ASN A 91 2.37 13.84 -9.32
CA ASN A 91 1.48 13.84 -10.47
C ASN A 91 1.92 14.80 -11.59
N GLU A 92 2.70 15.84 -11.30
CA GLU A 92 3.33 16.70 -12.32
C GLU A 92 4.39 15.93 -13.12
N VAL A 93 5.09 14.99 -12.49
CA VAL A 93 6.09 14.15 -13.15
C VAL A 93 5.46 12.94 -13.84
N VAL A 94 4.59 12.23 -13.09
CA VAL A 94 3.94 11.00 -13.57
C VAL A 94 2.49 10.98 -13.13
N ASN A 95 1.57 11.18 -14.08
CA ASN A 95 0.14 11.24 -13.77
C ASN A 95 -0.42 9.86 -13.42
N ILE A 96 -0.42 9.53 -12.14
CA ILE A 96 -0.96 8.30 -11.55
C ILE A 96 -2.18 8.58 -10.66
N ARG A 97 -2.73 9.80 -10.70
CA ARG A 97 -3.96 10.22 -10.02
C ARG A 97 -3.92 9.98 -8.50
N TYR A 98 -4.88 9.23 -7.96
CA TYR A 98 -4.98 8.95 -6.53
C TYR A 98 -3.83 8.07 -5.99
N ASP A 99 -3.22 7.23 -6.84
CA ASP A 99 -2.06 6.43 -6.42
C ASP A 99 -0.85 7.31 -6.04
N ALA A 100 -0.81 8.56 -6.51
CA ALA A 100 0.17 9.53 -6.07
C ALA A 100 0.07 9.83 -4.57
N ILE A 101 -1.14 9.79 -3.98
CA ILE A 101 -1.34 10.00 -2.54
C ILE A 101 -0.78 8.81 -1.76
N HIS A 102 -1.06 7.57 -2.22
CA HIS A 102 -0.47 6.37 -1.65
C HIS A 102 1.06 6.40 -1.76
N ALA A 103 1.60 6.78 -2.93
CA ALA A 103 3.03 6.90 -3.13
C ALA A 103 3.66 7.97 -2.23
N ALA A 104 3.03 9.14 -2.11
CA ALA A 104 3.51 10.24 -1.27
C ALA A 104 3.56 9.84 0.21
N VAL A 105 2.48 9.28 0.75
CA VAL A 105 2.46 8.86 2.16
C VAL A 105 3.48 7.75 2.44
N MET A 106 3.70 6.84 1.50
CA MET A 106 4.74 5.82 1.61
C MET A 106 6.13 6.43 1.65
N ILE A 107 6.47 7.29 0.68
CA ILE A 107 7.80 7.92 0.57
C ILE A 107 8.09 8.75 1.83
N MET A 108 7.14 9.55 2.29
CA MET A 108 7.32 10.39 3.48
C MET A 108 7.52 9.59 4.79
N ASN A 109 7.11 8.31 4.80
CA ASN A 109 7.29 7.41 5.95
C ASN A 109 8.35 6.33 5.72
N ASP A 110 9.20 6.52 4.70
CA ASP A 110 10.29 5.59 4.31
C ASP A 110 9.80 4.15 4.03
N VAL A 111 8.63 4.03 3.41
CA VAL A 111 8.03 2.76 2.99
C VAL A 111 8.23 2.59 1.48
N ASN A 112 9.06 1.64 1.08
CA ASN A 112 9.41 1.39 -0.32
C ASN A 112 8.78 0.13 -0.92
N THR A 113 7.95 -0.57 -0.17
CA THR A 113 7.33 -1.82 -0.62
C THR A 113 5.82 -1.73 -0.49
N ILE A 114 5.11 -2.09 -1.55
CA ILE A 114 3.64 -2.14 -1.59
C ILE A 114 3.16 -3.52 -2.02
N ILE A 115 2.06 -3.99 -1.41
CA ILE A 115 1.29 -5.12 -1.93
C ILE A 115 0.05 -4.56 -2.63
N THR A 116 -0.02 -4.76 -3.95
CA THR A 116 -1.11 -4.29 -4.81
C THR A 116 -1.32 -5.20 -6.00
N ASN A 117 -2.52 -5.19 -6.58
CA ASN A 117 -2.78 -5.81 -7.88
C ASN A 117 -2.81 -4.78 -9.03
N ASP A 118 -2.83 -3.49 -8.76
CA ASP A 118 -2.72 -2.42 -9.77
C ASP A 118 -1.25 -2.16 -10.11
N ILE A 119 -0.73 -2.90 -11.10
CA ILE A 119 0.69 -2.86 -11.45
C ILE A 119 1.04 -1.66 -12.32
N ASP A 120 0.10 -1.14 -13.10
CA ASP A 120 0.42 -0.20 -14.19
C ASP A 120 0.87 1.16 -13.68
N ASN A 121 0.19 1.74 -12.70
CA ASN A 121 0.58 3.01 -12.11
C ASN A 121 1.88 2.90 -11.33
N TRP A 122 2.09 1.80 -10.63
CA TRP A 122 3.33 1.57 -9.88
C TRP A 122 4.54 1.31 -10.77
N LYS A 123 4.35 0.69 -11.96
CA LYS A 123 5.41 0.61 -13.00
C LYS A 123 5.75 1.98 -13.54
N LYS A 124 4.73 2.83 -13.85
CA LYS A 124 4.99 4.22 -14.28
C LYS A 124 5.78 4.98 -13.24
N LEU A 125 5.36 4.92 -11.97
CA LEU A 125 6.07 5.55 -10.86
C LEU A 125 7.52 5.06 -10.79
N SER A 126 7.75 3.75 -10.85
CA SER A 126 9.10 3.17 -10.81
C SER A 126 9.98 3.62 -11.98
N THR A 127 9.41 3.73 -13.17
CA THR A 127 10.13 4.21 -14.37
C THR A 127 10.57 5.66 -14.24
N HIS A 128 9.75 6.53 -13.65
CA HIS A 128 10.00 7.96 -13.47
C HIS A 128 10.62 8.29 -12.09
N PHE A 129 10.99 7.29 -11.31
CA PHE A 129 11.44 7.50 -9.94
C PHE A 129 12.68 8.40 -9.84
N LYS A 130 13.57 8.35 -10.84
CA LYS A 130 14.75 9.24 -10.92
C LYS A 130 14.38 10.72 -11.03
N GLU A 131 13.23 11.03 -11.61
CA GLU A 131 12.70 12.39 -11.74
C GLU A 131 12.01 12.85 -10.43
N ILE A 132 11.55 11.91 -9.61
CA ILE A 132 10.94 12.18 -8.31
C ILE A 132 12.01 12.38 -7.22
N ILE A 133 13.17 11.76 -7.31
CA ILE A 133 14.25 11.89 -6.33
C ILE A 133 14.62 13.36 -6.03
N PRO A 134 14.78 14.26 -7.00
CA PRO A 134 15.06 15.68 -6.71
C PRO A 134 13.98 16.35 -5.85
N ILE A 135 12.70 16.01 -6.06
CA ILE A 135 11.59 16.54 -5.26
C ILE A 135 11.67 16.02 -3.82
N ILE A 136 12.02 14.75 -3.63
CA ILE A 136 12.23 14.15 -2.29
C ILE A 136 13.33 14.91 -1.55
N ILE A 137 14.45 15.20 -2.21
CA ILE A 137 15.60 15.91 -1.65
C ILE A 137 15.22 17.36 -1.32
N ASP A 138 14.56 18.08 -2.24
CA ASP A 138 14.13 19.45 -2.04
C ASP A 138 13.18 19.60 -0.83
N LYS A 139 12.27 18.65 -0.66
CA LYS A 139 11.37 18.59 0.50
C LYS A 139 12.04 18.07 1.78
N SER A 140 13.34 17.81 1.76
CA SER A 140 14.11 17.27 2.90
C SER A 140 13.54 15.97 3.46
N LEU A 141 12.95 15.14 2.59
CA LEU A 141 12.39 13.85 2.97
C LEU A 141 13.50 12.79 3.02
N SER A 142 13.43 11.91 4.01
CA SER A 142 14.30 10.76 4.11
C SER A 142 13.65 9.57 3.40
N PHE A 143 14.28 9.11 2.32
CA PHE A 143 13.85 7.90 1.63
C PHE A 143 15.05 7.05 1.28
N VAL A 144 15.15 5.88 1.91
CA VAL A 144 16.29 4.96 1.76
C VAL A 144 16.18 4.13 0.48
N GLY A 145 14.98 3.99 -0.09
CA GLY A 145 14.73 3.20 -1.30
C GLY A 145 15.20 3.94 -2.57
N SER A 146 15.85 3.21 -3.47
CA SER A 146 16.15 3.72 -4.84
C SER A 146 15.00 3.48 -5.82
N GLN A 147 13.97 2.73 -5.41
CA GLN A 147 12.80 2.36 -6.20
C GLN A 147 11.69 1.82 -5.31
N MET A 148 10.48 1.79 -5.84
CA MET A 148 9.35 1.11 -5.22
C MET A 148 9.35 -0.38 -5.57
N ASN A 149 9.18 -1.24 -4.56
CA ASN A 149 9.02 -2.68 -4.72
C ASN A 149 7.53 -3.02 -4.76
N VAL A 150 7.09 -3.68 -5.81
CA VAL A 150 5.70 -4.04 -6.02
C VAL A 150 5.50 -5.55 -5.86
N ILE A 151 4.71 -5.93 -4.88
CA ILE A 151 4.32 -7.31 -4.63
C ILE A 151 2.87 -7.49 -5.05
N THR A 152 2.59 -8.50 -5.86
CA THR A 152 1.22 -8.80 -6.29
C THR A 152 0.67 -10.03 -5.55
N PRO A 153 -0.67 -10.22 -5.49
CA PRO A 153 -1.25 -11.45 -4.95
C PRO A 153 -0.67 -12.71 -5.60
N LYS A 154 -0.33 -12.67 -6.90
CA LYS A 154 0.27 -13.81 -7.62
C LYS A 154 1.66 -14.18 -7.13
N ASN A 155 2.48 -13.22 -6.75
CA ASN A 155 3.85 -13.48 -6.30
C ASN A 155 4.03 -13.39 -4.79
N TYR A 156 2.96 -13.11 -4.04
CA TYR A 156 2.98 -12.94 -2.59
C TYR A 156 3.60 -14.14 -1.85
N LYS A 157 3.20 -15.36 -2.20
CA LYS A 157 3.71 -16.56 -1.55
C LYS A 157 5.23 -16.68 -1.65
N LYS A 158 5.79 -16.45 -2.83
CA LYS A 158 7.24 -16.47 -3.06
C LYS A 158 7.96 -15.38 -2.26
N TRP A 159 7.41 -14.17 -2.24
CA TRP A 159 7.95 -13.07 -1.46
C TRP A 159 7.91 -13.38 0.05
N LYS A 160 6.80 -13.90 0.55
CA LYS A 160 6.62 -14.31 1.95
C LYS A 160 7.69 -15.34 2.37
N GLU A 161 7.95 -16.35 1.56
CA GLU A 161 9.00 -17.34 1.80
C GLU A 161 10.38 -16.68 1.96
N THR A 162 10.68 -15.68 1.13
CA THR A 162 11.95 -14.94 1.18
C THR A 162 12.11 -14.20 2.50
N ILE A 163 11.09 -13.46 2.97
CA ILE A 163 11.19 -12.71 4.23
C ILE A 163 11.26 -13.63 5.46
N MET A 164 10.55 -14.76 5.44
CA MET A 164 10.59 -15.74 6.53
C MET A 164 11.96 -16.41 6.67
N THR A 165 12.62 -16.71 5.55
CA THR A 165 13.97 -17.31 5.54
C THR A 165 14.99 -16.34 6.10
N THR A 166 14.87 -15.04 5.77
CA THR A 166 15.79 -14.00 6.27
C THR A 166 15.63 -13.74 7.77
N THR A 167 14.42 -13.91 8.30
CA THR A 167 14.13 -13.68 9.73
C THR A 167 14.64 -14.82 10.63
N ASN A 168 14.79 -16.04 10.09
CA ASN A 168 15.32 -17.21 10.83
C ASN A 168 16.85 -17.27 10.87
N LEU A 169 17.55 -16.31 10.27
CA LEU A 169 19.02 -16.21 10.24
C LEU A 169 19.59 -15.18 11.24
N ILE A 170 18.72 -14.58 12.05
CA ILE A 170 19.06 -13.61 13.12
C ILE A 170 18.63 -14.19 14.48
#